data_c19ba81d09de4080d52f1d1299711409
#
_entry.id   c19ba81d09de4080d52f1d1299711409
#
_cell.length_a   1.000
_cell.length_b   1.000
_cell.length_c   1.000
_cell.angle_alpha   90.00
_cell.angle_beta   90.00
_cell.angle_gamma   90.00
#
_symmetry.space_group_name_H-M   'P 1'
#
loop_
_entity.id
_entity.type
_entity.pdbx_description
1 polymer ?
#
loop_
_entity_poly.entity_id
_entity_poly.type
_entity_poly.pdbx_seq_one_letter_code
_entity_poly.pdbx_strand_id
1 'polypeptide(L)'
;MIKALLRSEWIKFRSYYLALGAALVALVAVPFFLMNLDYSQTAVGQTKALSEALHALYLAQPVIVIFTSLYFAQEFIKSGMRTNFLTVSNRKAWLAGKFLFLALLLLALYSVVIGSCFLVMLARFDLAFSWSLLGEFLYYSSFGLLSNLFLAF
;
A
#
# COMPACT_ATOMS: atom_id res chain seq x y z
N MET A 1 17.52 -20.14 1.12
CA MET A 1 17.72 -19.08 2.13
C MET A 1 16.63 -18.00 2.06
N ILE A 2 16.42 -17.32 0.94
CA ILE A 2 15.41 -16.23 0.79
C ILE A 2 13.99 -16.70 1.12
N LYS A 3 13.53 -17.87 0.62
CA LYS A 3 12.20 -18.41 0.91
C LYS A 3 11.93 -18.60 2.41
N ALA A 4 12.91 -19.10 3.15
CA ALA A 4 12.79 -19.30 4.60
C ALA A 4 12.68 -17.95 5.32
N LEU A 5 13.40 -16.94 4.87
CA LEU A 5 13.42 -15.59 5.40
C LEU A 5 12.08 -14.89 5.14
N LEU A 6 11.54 -14.96 3.91
CA LEU A 6 10.22 -14.42 3.58
C LEU A 6 9.11 -15.11 4.38
N ARG A 7 9.20 -16.44 4.57
CA ARG A 7 8.22 -17.18 5.39
C ARG A 7 8.26 -16.73 6.85
N SER A 8 9.44 -16.50 7.42
CA SER A 8 9.56 -16.01 8.79
C SER A 8 8.99 -14.61 8.96
N GLU A 9 9.24 -13.71 8.00
CA GLU A 9 8.68 -12.35 8.01
C GLU A 9 7.16 -12.37 7.84
N TRP A 10 6.61 -13.26 6.99
CA TRP A 10 5.16 -13.44 6.86
C TRP A 10 4.49 -13.88 8.15
N ILE A 11 5.09 -14.83 8.89
CA ILE A 11 4.57 -15.28 10.19
C ILE A 11 4.57 -14.14 11.20
N LYS A 12 5.67 -13.36 11.26
CA LYS A 12 5.76 -12.18 12.12
C LYS A 12 4.69 -11.14 11.78
N PHE A 13 4.54 -10.82 10.50
CA PHE A 13 3.55 -9.88 10.01
C PHE A 13 2.14 -10.31 10.41
N ARG A 14 1.78 -11.56 10.18
CA ARG A 14 0.46 -12.09 10.54
C ARG A 14 0.16 -12.04 12.04
N SER A 15 1.18 -12.11 12.87
CA SER A 15 1.04 -12.04 14.34
C SER A 15 0.97 -10.61 14.88
N TYR A 16 1.17 -9.59 14.04
CA TYR A 16 1.22 -8.20 14.46
C TYR A 16 -0.05 -7.43 14.08
N TYR A 17 -1.01 -7.43 15.00
CA TYR A 17 -2.36 -6.87 14.78
C TYR A 17 -2.38 -5.38 14.43
N LEU A 18 -1.43 -4.58 14.95
CA LEU A 18 -1.37 -3.15 14.65
C LEU A 18 -1.02 -2.89 13.18
N ALA A 19 -0.07 -3.64 12.61
CA ALA A 19 0.26 -3.52 11.20
C ALA A 19 -0.88 -4.01 10.30
N LEU A 20 -1.55 -5.11 10.69
CA LEU A 20 -2.76 -5.57 9.99
C LEU A 20 -3.88 -4.54 10.07
N GLY A 21 -4.09 -3.91 11.23
CA GLY A 21 -5.08 -2.85 11.40
C GLY A 21 -4.79 -1.65 10.49
N ALA A 22 -3.54 -1.18 10.42
CA ALA A 22 -3.14 -0.10 9.53
C ALA A 22 -3.37 -0.46 8.05
N ALA A 23 -3.05 -1.69 7.64
CA ALA A 23 -3.32 -2.17 6.28
C ALA A 23 -4.83 -2.17 5.96
N LEU A 24 -5.67 -2.65 6.89
CA LEU A 24 -7.13 -2.64 6.73
C LEU A 24 -7.69 -1.22 6.65
N VAL A 25 -7.17 -0.29 7.46
CA VAL A 25 -7.55 1.12 7.39
C VAL A 25 -7.24 1.69 6.01
N ALA A 26 -6.06 1.41 5.43
CA ALA A 26 -5.74 1.86 4.08
C ALA A 26 -6.71 1.30 3.03
N LEU A 27 -7.04 0.01 3.12
CA LEU A 27 -7.92 -0.67 2.17
C LEU A 27 -9.36 -0.14 2.20
N VAL A 28 -9.83 0.32 3.36
CA VAL A 28 -11.22 0.78 3.54
C VAL A 28 -11.31 2.30 3.43
N ALA A 29 -10.43 3.04 4.11
CA ALA A 29 -10.54 4.49 4.22
C ALA A 29 -10.34 5.20 2.88
N VAL A 30 -9.42 4.72 2.03
CA VAL A 30 -9.12 5.38 0.76
C VAL A 30 -10.28 5.28 -0.25
N PRO A 31 -10.85 4.09 -0.54
CA PRO A 31 -12.04 4.00 -1.39
C PRO A 31 -13.28 4.68 -0.77
N PHE A 32 -13.45 4.57 0.56
CA PHE A 32 -14.55 5.22 1.27
C PHE A 32 -14.49 6.75 1.16
N PHE A 33 -13.28 7.32 1.26
CA PHE A 33 -13.09 8.75 1.04
C PHE A 33 -13.51 9.16 -0.37
N LEU A 34 -13.12 8.40 -1.39
CA LEU A 34 -13.52 8.65 -2.77
C LEU A 34 -15.05 8.58 -2.96
N MET A 35 -15.72 7.66 -2.24
CA MET A 35 -17.18 7.55 -2.28
C MET A 35 -17.91 8.77 -1.69
N ASN A 36 -17.31 9.43 -0.69
CA ASN A 36 -17.94 10.52 0.06
C ASN A 36 -17.52 11.92 -0.42
N LEU A 37 -16.74 12.05 -1.48
CA LEU A 37 -16.47 13.34 -2.08
C LEU A 37 -17.76 13.89 -2.72
N ASP A 38 -18.23 15.04 -2.23
CA ASP A 38 -19.38 15.75 -2.79
C ASP A 38 -19.02 16.40 -4.12
N TYR A 39 -19.52 15.81 -5.21
CA TYR A 39 -19.49 16.45 -6.52
C TYR A 39 -20.87 16.96 -6.87
N SER A 40 -20.96 18.26 -7.23
CA SER A 40 -22.13 18.77 -7.92
C SER A 40 -22.38 17.90 -9.17
N GLN A 41 -23.60 17.47 -9.36
CA GLN A 41 -24.06 16.51 -10.37
C GLN A 41 -23.90 16.97 -11.86
N THR A 42 -23.07 17.95 -12.12
CA THR A 42 -22.69 18.30 -13.49
C THR A 42 -21.82 17.19 -14.08
N ALA A 43 -22.16 16.73 -15.26
CA ALA A 43 -21.45 15.67 -16.00
C ALA A 43 -19.93 15.84 -15.88
N VAL A 44 -19.33 15.01 -15.03
CA VAL A 44 -17.90 15.07 -14.77
C VAL A 44 -17.20 14.32 -15.90
N GLY A 45 -16.40 15.03 -16.70
CA GLY A 45 -15.62 14.40 -17.75
C GLY A 45 -14.63 13.38 -17.20
N GLN A 46 -14.24 12.40 -18.03
CA GLN A 46 -13.30 11.31 -17.66
C GLN A 46 -12.01 11.83 -17.00
N THR A 47 -11.46 12.92 -17.49
CA THR A 47 -10.23 13.54 -16.95
C THR A 47 -10.40 14.01 -15.52
N LYS A 48 -11.56 14.55 -15.17
CA LYS A 48 -11.84 15.00 -13.80
C LYS A 48 -12.05 13.82 -12.86
N ALA A 49 -12.78 12.79 -13.29
CA ALA A 49 -12.96 11.56 -12.53
C ALA A 49 -11.61 10.87 -12.25
N LEU A 50 -10.74 10.83 -13.25
CA LEU A 50 -9.38 10.31 -13.14
C LEU A 50 -8.55 11.10 -12.12
N SER A 51 -8.57 12.43 -12.20
CA SER A 51 -7.87 13.33 -11.29
C SER A 51 -8.30 13.09 -9.83
N GLU A 52 -9.59 12.97 -9.58
CA GLU A 52 -10.12 12.78 -8.23
C GLU A 52 -9.79 11.39 -7.66
N ALA A 53 -9.86 10.36 -8.49
CA ALA A 53 -9.44 9.02 -8.08
C ALA A 53 -7.94 8.97 -7.73
N LEU A 54 -7.10 9.70 -8.47
CA LEU A 54 -5.68 9.83 -8.19
C LEU A 54 -5.43 10.64 -6.89
N HIS A 55 -6.18 11.73 -6.65
CA HIS A 55 -6.09 12.47 -5.39
C HIS A 55 -6.43 11.58 -4.19
N ALA A 56 -7.46 10.73 -4.29
CA ALA A 56 -7.77 9.78 -3.23
C ALA A 56 -6.61 8.83 -2.90
N LEU A 57 -5.81 8.44 -3.90
CA LEU A 57 -4.63 7.59 -3.69
C LEU A 57 -3.53 8.28 -2.87
N TYR A 58 -3.42 9.61 -2.87
CA TYR A 58 -2.46 10.33 -2.01
C TYR A 58 -2.78 10.15 -0.53
N LEU A 59 -4.05 9.90 -0.16
CA LEU A 59 -4.43 9.60 1.22
C LEU A 59 -3.87 8.26 1.70
N ALA A 60 -3.47 7.37 0.80
CA ALA A 60 -2.78 6.14 1.17
C ALA A 60 -1.37 6.39 1.72
N GLN A 61 -0.72 7.50 1.34
CA GLN A 61 0.67 7.78 1.72
C GLN A 61 0.89 7.84 3.24
N PRO A 62 0.15 8.64 4.04
CA PRO A 62 0.36 8.67 5.48
C PRO A 62 0.08 7.31 6.14
N VAL A 63 -0.89 6.55 5.64
CA VAL A 63 -1.20 5.22 6.16
C VAL A 63 -0.05 4.24 5.87
N ILE A 64 0.54 4.32 4.69
CA ILE A 64 1.70 3.51 4.30
C ILE A 64 2.91 3.84 5.19
N VAL A 65 3.17 5.13 5.45
CA VAL A 65 4.26 5.56 6.35
C VAL A 65 4.04 5.03 7.76
N ILE A 66 2.82 5.14 8.29
CA ILE A 66 2.47 4.58 9.60
C ILE A 66 2.66 3.06 9.61
N PHE A 67 2.16 2.38 8.58
CA PHE A 67 2.28 0.93 8.44
C PHE A 67 3.74 0.46 8.43
N THR A 68 4.59 1.10 7.61
CA THR A 68 6.02 0.76 7.51
C THR A 68 6.76 1.02 8.81
N SER A 69 6.47 2.16 9.46
CA SER A 69 7.04 2.51 10.76
C SER A 69 6.67 1.48 11.83
N LEU A 70 5.41 1.07 11.90
CA LEU A 70 4.95 0.04 12.83
C LEU A 70 5.60 -1.32 12.55
N TYR A 71 5.75 -1.69 11.29
CA TYR A 71 6.41 -2.94 10.90
C TYR A 71 7.87 -2.97 11.34
N PHE A 72 8.61 -1.88 11.16
CA PHE A 72 9.99 -1.77 11.65
C PHE A 72 10.06 -1.68 13.18
N ALA A 73 9.18 -0.89 13.81
CA ALA A 73 9.15 -0.71 15.26
C ALA A 73 8.98 -2.05 16.03
N GLN A 74 8.29 -3.01 15.44
CA GLN A 74 8.11 -4.35 16.00
C GLN A 74 9.43 -5.04 16.40
N GLU A 75 10.49 -4.82 15.62
CA GLU A 75 11.81 -5.40 15.89
C GLU A 75 12.50 -4.80 17.12
N PHE A 76 12.16 -3.54 17.44
CA PHE A 76 12.78 -2.84 18.57
C PHE A 76 12.08 -3.11 19.90
N ILE A 77 10.76 -3.36 19.85
CA ILE A 77 9.92 -3.46 21.07
C ILE A 77 10.23 -4.69 21.93
N LYS A 78 10.63 -5.81 21.33
CA LYS A 78 10.80 -7.10 22.06
C LYS A 78 12.24 -7.62 22.14
N SER A 79 13.23 -6.73 22.23
CA SER A 79 14.65 -7.12 22.13
C SER A 79 14.98 -8.00 20.91
N GLY A 80 14.05 -8.03 19.95
CA GLY A 80 14.13 -8.86 18.75
C GLY A 80 15.38 -8.59 17.91
N MET A 81 15.85 -7.33 17.87
CA MET A 81 17.10 -7.00 17.20
C MET A 81 18.30 -7.74 17.78
N ARG A 82 18.42 -7.79 19.11
CA ARG A 82 19.56 -8.46 19.77
C ARG A 82 19.55 -9.95 19.47
N THR A 83 18.38 -10.57 19.55
CA THR A 83 18.22 -12.01 19.26
C THR A 83 18.47 -12.31 17.78
N ASN A 84 17.93 -11.49 16.89
CA ASN A 84 18.12 -11.67 15.45
C ASN A 84 19.57 -11.45 15.01
N PHE A 85 20.28 -10.47 15.59
CA PHE A 85 21.70 -10.24 15.29
C PHE A 85 22.63 -11.31 15.85
N LEU A 86 22.24 -12.01 16.88
CA LEU A 86 23.01 -13.12 17.46
C LEU A 86 22.81 -14.43 16.67
N THR A 87 21.62 -14.61 16.09
CA THR A 87 21.26 -15.86 15.40
C THR A 87 21.54 -15.85 13.91
N VAL A 88 21.69 -14.68 13.27
CA VAL A 88 21.89 -14.58 11.83
C VAL A 88 23.33 -14.29 11.50
N SER A 89 23.97 -15.24 10.83
CA SER A 89 25.38 -15.16 10.41
C SER A 89 25.63 -14.07 9.35
N ASN A 90 24.64 -13.74 8.52
CA ASN A 90 24.74 -12.73 7.45
C ASN A 90 23.72 -11.60 7.61
N ARG A 91 24.14 -10.53 8.29
CA ARG A 91 23.31 -9.35 8.58
C ARG A 91 22.79 -8.64 7.33
N LYS A 92 23.62 -8.57 6.26
CA LYS A 92 23.22 -7.94 4.99
C LYS A 92 22.11 -8.70 4.31
N ALA A 93 22.20 -10.03 4.27
CA ALA A 93 21.15 -10.87 3.68
C ALA A 93 19.83 -10.78 4.47
N TRP A 94 19.89 -10.69 5.80
CA TRP A 94 18.73 -10.51 6.66
C TRP A 94 18.03 -9.17 6.38
N LEU A 95 18.79 -8.07 6.34
CA LEU A 95 18.26 -6.74 6.07
C LEU A 95 17.65 -6.67 4.65
N ALA A 96 18.37 -7.18 3.64
CA ALA A 96 17.85 -7.24 2.27
C ALA A 96 16.55 -8.04 2.16
N GLY A 97 16.45 -9.15 2.90
CA GLY A 97 15.21 -9.94 2.95
C GLY A 97 14.02 -9.20 3.57
N LYS A 98 14.27 -8.39 4.61
CA LYS A 98 13.24 -7.53 5.20
C LYS A 98 12.74 -6.47 4.22
N PHE A 99 13.66 -5.76 3.57
CA PHE A 99 13.30 -4.76 2.57
C PHE A 99 12.55 -5.39 1.40
N LEU A 100 13.01 -6.55 0.92
CA LEU A 100 12.31 -7.27 -0.15
C LEU A 100 10.89 -7.67 0.27
N PHE A 101 10.73 -8.20 1.49
CA PHE A 101 9.40 -8.57 2.01
C PHE A 101 8.49 -7.36 2.12
N LEU A 102 8.98 -6.24 2.68
CA LEU A 102 8.21 -5.01 2.80
C LEU A 102 7.82 -4.45 1.43
N ALA A 103 8.73 -4.43 0.47
CA ALA A 103 8.44 -3.97 -0.89
C ALA A 103 7.35 -4.82 -1.57
N LEU A 104 7.42 -6.15 -1.45
CA LEU A 104 6.39 -7.06 -1.97
C LEU A 104 5.03 -6.85 -1.29
N LEU A 105 5.03 -6.65 0.02
CA LEU A 105 3.82 -6.42 0.80
C LEU A 105 3.16 -5.08 0.43
N LEU A 106 3.95 -4.01 0.31
CA LEU A 106 3.46 -2.70 -0.13
C LEU A 106 2.93 -2.74 -1.56
N LEU A 107 3.60 -3.45 -2.45
CA LEU A 107 3.15 -3.62 -3.83
C LEU A 107 1.80 -4.35 -3.87
N ALA A 108 1.64 -5.42 -3.09
CA ALA A 108 0.37 -6.14 -2.99
C ALA A 108 -0.74 -5.26 -2.41
N LEU A 109 -0.49 -4.58 -1.29
CA LEU A 109 -1.45 -3.68 -0.64
C LEU A 109 -1.89 -2.56 -1.59
N TYR A 110 -0.91 -1.89 -2.21
CA TYR A 110 -1.18 -0.77 -3.11
C TYR A 110 -1.94 -1.20 -4.37
N SER A 111 -1.65 -2.39 -4.90
CA SER A 111 -2.39 -2.95 -6.04
C SER A 111 -3.88 -3.16 -5.71
N VAL A 112 -4.20 -3.60 -4.49
CA VAL A 112 -5.59 -3.74 -4.05
C VAL A 112 -6.25 -2.38 -3.87
N VAL A 113 -5.56 -1.40 -3.31
CA VAL A 113 -6.07 -0.02 -3.16
C VAL A 113 -6.33 0.61 -4.53
N ILE A 114 -5.40 0.49 -5.48
CA ILE A 114 -5.59 0.95 -6.87
C ILE A 114 -6.82 0.30 -7.49
N GLY A 115 -6.92 -1.02 -7.41
CA GLY A 115 -8.07 -1.75 -7.97
C GLY A 115 -9.40 -1.31 -7.38
N SER A 116 -9.47 -1.15 -6.05
CA SER A 116 -10.69 -0.67 -5.37
C SER A 116 -11.04 0.77 -5.74
N CYS A 117 -10.06 1.68 -5.81
CA CYS A 117 -10.30 3.05 -6.25
C CYS A 117 -10.78 3.13 -7.71
N PHE A 118 -10.22 2.30 -8.59
CA PHE A 118 -10.67 2.24 -9.97
C PHE A 118 -12.12 1.77 -10.09
N LEU A 119 -12.50 0.72 -9.37
CA LEU A 119 -13.89 0.23 -9.34
C LEU A 119 -14.86 1.27 -8.78
N VAL A 120 -14.47 1.94 -7.69
CA VAL A 120 -15.29 3.01 -7.11
C VAL A 120 -15.41 4.19 -8.08
N MET A 121 -14.34 4.56 -8.78
CA MET A 121 -14.37 5.60 -9.80
C MET A 121 -15.36 5.28 -10.92
N LEU A 122 -15.35 4.07 -11.45
CA LEU A 122 -16.30 3.64 -12.48
C LEU A 122 -17.74 3.71 -11.99
N ALA A 123 -18.00 3.21 -10.77
CA ALA A 123 -19.33 3.18 -10.18
C ALA A 123 -19.85 4.58 -9.81
N ARG A 124 -18.97 5.43 -9.29
CA ARG A 124 -19.34 6.78 -8.81
C ARG A 124 -19.63 7.76 -9.92
N PHE A 125 -18.86 7.70 -10.99
CA PHE A 125 -18.96 8.64 -12.12
C PHE A 125 -19.72 8.05 -13.31
N ASP A 126 -20.34 6.88 -13.13
CA ASP A 126 -21.11 6.17 -14.16
C ASP A 126 -20.35 6.03 -15.50
N LEU A 127 -19.04 5.73 -15.39
CA LEU A 127 -18.15 5.61 -16.52
C LEU A 127 -18.17 4.19 -17.09
N ALA A 128 -18.29 4.09 -18.42
CA ALA A 128 -18.11 2.80 -19.08
C ALA A 128 -16.64 2.35 -18.97
N PHE A 129 -16.44 1.07 -18.67
CA PHE A 129 -15.11 0.48 -18.66
C PHE A 129 -14.45 0.60 -20.03
N SER A 130 -13.23 1.13 -20.08
CA SER A 130 -12.40 1.12 -21.29
C SER A 130 -10.95 0.78 -20.93
N TRP A 131 -10.28 0.05 -21.81
CA TRP A 131 -8.87 -0.31 -21.65
C TRP A 131 -7.95 0.91 -21.66
N SER A 132 -8.31 1.95 -22.38
CA SER A 132 -7.59 3.23 -22.43
C SER A 132 -7.64 3.91 -21.07
N LEU A 133 -8.83 4.01 -20.46
CA LEU A 133 -9.02 4.59 -19.12
C LEU A 133 -8.25 3.81 -18.04
N LEU A 134 -8.28 2.48 -18.10
CA LEU A 134 -7.50 1.65 -17.21
C LEU A 134 -5.99 1.89 -17.38
N GLY A 135 -5.53 1.98 -18.61
CA GLY A 135 -4.12 2.25 -18.94
C GLY A 135 -3.63 3.58 -18.39
N GLU A 136 -4.41 4.65 -18.59
CA GLU A 136 -4.11 5.97 -18.03
C GLU A 136 -4.10 5.97 -16.51
N PHE A 137 -5.08 5.34 -15.89
CA PHE A 137 -5.17 5.23 -14.43
C PHE A 137 -3.96 4.48 -13.85
N LEU A 138 -3.57 3.35 -14.43
CA LEU A 138 -2.41 2.58 -14.00
C LEU A 138 -1.10 3.34 -14.24
N TYR A 139 -0.99 4.06 -15.35
CA TYR A 139 0.18 4.87 -15.65
C TYR A 139 0.39 5.94 -14.57
N TYR A 140 -0.60 6.75 -14.28
CA TYR A 140 -0.48 7.79 -13.26
C TYR A 140 -0.36 7.24 -11.83
N SER A 141 -1.06 6.17 -11.49
CA SER A 141 -0.95 5.54 -10.17
C SER A 141 0.42 4.88 -9.94
N SER A 142 1.16 4.52 -11.00
CA SER A 142 2.51 3.99 -10.88
C SER A 142 3.50 5.00 -10.27
N PHE A 143 3.34 6.28 -10.55
CA PHE A 143 4.14 7.34 -9.90
C PHE A 143 3.85 7.42 -8.40
N GLY A 144 2.58 7.27 -8.00
CA GLY A 144 2.20 7.17 -6.60
C GLY A 144 2.81 5.95 -5.91
N LEU A 145 2.85 4.80 -6.59
CA LEU A 145 3.51 3.60 -6.08
C LEU A 145 5.02 3.83 -5.86
N LEU A 146 5.70 4.42 -6.85
CA LEU A 146 7.14 4.72 -6.73
C LEU A 146 7.41 5.70 -5.58
N SER A 147 6.60 6.75 -5.45
CA SER A 147 6.69 7.70 -4.34
C SER A 147 6.50 7.01 -2.99
N ASN A 148 5.51 6.12 -2.86
CA ASN A 148 5.24 5.37 -1.64
C ASN A 148 6.37 4.38 -1.29
N LEU A 149 6.95 3.72 -2.29
CA LEU A 149 8.12 2.88 -2.07
C LEU A 149 9.32 3.70 -1.60
N PHE A 150 9.54 4.87 -2.18
CA PHE A 150 10.62 5.77 -1.75
C PHE A 150 10.43 6.28 -0.32
N LEU A 151 9.19 6.60 0.09
CA LEU A 151 8.88 7.03 1.46
C LEU A 151 8.98 5.89 2.48
N ALA A 152 8.87 4.65 2.05
CA ALA A 152 8.94 3.47 2.91
C ALA A 152 10.37 3.05 3.27
N PHE A 153 11.37 3.51 2.52
CA PHE A 153 12.80 3.17 2.66
C PHE A 153 13.67 4.38 2.98
#